data_85d82b6468af1e0d9df62faf9a4bc2e3
#
_entry.id   85d82b6468af1e0d9df62faf9a4bc2e3
#
_cell.length_a   1.000
_cell.length_b   1.000
_cell.length_c   1.000
_cell.angle_alpha   90.00
_cell.angle_beta   90.00
_cell.angle_gamma   90.00
#
_symmetry.space_group_name_H-M   'P 1'
#
loop_
_entity.id
_entity.type
_entity.pdbx_description
1 polymer ?
#
loop_
_entity_poly.entity_id
_entity_poly.type
_entity_poly.pdbx_seq_one_letter_code
_entity_poly.pdbx_strand_id
1 'polypeptide(L)'
;MIAGSAGKWLDANDANALNDSLRNLREVVPGDGTSLENAFAVVAQLSPRPDNIILVTDGLPTQGDKPSSLRKTVDGEARLKLFQQAIRRLPPGIPINVILLPMEGDPMAPAAYWTLTRRTQGSFLSPSRDWP
;
A
#
# COMPACT_ATOMS: atom_id res chain seq x y z
N MET A 1 -8.88 1.99 5.41
CA MET A 1 -7.99 2.74 6.35
C MET A 1 -8.47 2.48 7.77
N ILE A 2 -7.54 2.42 8.71
CA ILE A 2 -7.88 2.33 10.14
C ILE A 2 -8.68 3.58 10.52
N ALA A 3 -9.80 3.39 11.18
CA ALA A 3 -10.67 4.51 11.58
C ALA A 3 -9.90 5.54 12.42
N GLY A 4 -10.00 6.80 12.06
CA GLY A 4 -9.37 7.91 12.78
C GLY A 4 -7.88 8.17 12.51
N SER A 5 -7.18 7.31 11.75
CA SER A 5 -5.74 7.44 11.47
C SER A 5 -5.41 8.13 10.15
N ALA A 6 -6.41 8.37 9.29
CA ALA A 6 -6.18 8.95 7.96
C ALA A 6 -5.55 10.35 8.06
N GLY A 7 -4.35 10.50 7.46
CA GLY A 7 -3.65 11.78 7.40
C GLY A 7 -3.10 12.29 8.75
N LYS A 8 -2.99 11.43 9.76
CA LYS A 8 -2.47 11.78 11.08
C LYS A 8 -1.31 10.88 11.47
N TRP A 9 -0.31 11.47 12.11
CA TRP A 9 0.71 10.71 12.80
C TRP A 9 0.17 10.17 14.13
N LEU A 10 0.56 8.94 14.44
CA LEU A 10 0.30 8.33 15.75
C LEU A 10 1.61 8.36 16.54
N ASP A 11 1.54 8.74 17.81
CA ASP A 11 2.69 8.66 18.70
C ASP A 11 2.87 7.19 19.14
N ALA A 12 4.01 6.61 18.74
CA ALA A 12 4.33 5.23 19.10
C ALA A 12 4.63 5.05 20.60
N ASN A 13 4.88 6.14 21.34
CA ASN A 13 5.06 6.10 22.80
C ASN A 13 3.73 6.15 23.55
N ASP A 14 2.63 6.49 22.89
CA ASP A 14 1.30 6.41 23.45
C ASP A 14 0.75 4.99 23.32
N ALA A 15 0.86 4.21 24.39
CA ALA A 15 0.39 2.83 24.44
C ALA A 15 -1.13 2.70 24.15
N ASN A 16 -1.93 3.71 24.49
CA ASN A 16 -3.37 3.69 24.22
C ASN A 16 -3.63 3.86 22.72
N ALA A 17 -2.98 4.84 22.08
CA ALA A 17 -3.09 5.07 20.65
C ALA A 17 -2.63 3.84 19.83
N LEU A 18 -1.55 3.18 20.28
CA LEU A 18 -1.05 1.96 19.64
C LEU A 18 -2.04 0.81 19.80
N ASN A 19 -2.55 0.56 21.01
CA ASN A 19 -3.51 -0.51 21.27
C ASN A 19 -4.83 -0.30 20.53
N ASP A 20 -5.33 0.92 20.47
CA ASP A 20 -6.52 1.28 19.70
C ASP A 20 -6.32 1.05 18.21
N SER A 21 -5.15 1.39 17.68
CA SER A 21 -4.80 1.14 16.28
C SER A 21 -4.74 -0.35 15.96
N LEU A 22 -4.15 -1.16 16.86
CA LEU A 22 -4.10 -2.62 16.70
C LEU A 22 -5.48 -3.25 16.77
N ARG A 23 -6.35 -2.77 17.70
CA ARG A 23 -7.72 -3.24 17.77
C ARG A 23 -8.49 -2.92 16.49
N ASN A 24 -8.45 -1.67 16.04
CA ASN A 24 -9.10 -1.23 14.81
C ASN A 24 -8.59 -1.99 13.58
N LEU A 25 -7.29 -2.31 13.52
CA LEU A 25 -6.72 -3.11 12.44
C LEU A 25 -7.28 -4.55 12.43
N ARG A 26 -7.46 -5.16 13.60
CA ARG A 26 -8.05 -6.51 13.72
C ARG A 26 -9.53 -6.57 13.33
N GLU A 27 -10.23 -5.44 13.41
CA GLU A 27 -11.64 -5.31 13.05
C GLU A 27 -11.83 -5.04 11.55
N VAL A 28 -10.73 -4.74 10.81
CA VAL A 28 -10.82 -4.54 9.36
C VAL A 28 -11.20 -5.85 8.68
N VAL A 29 -12.38 -5.87 8.08
CA VAL A 29 -12.79 -6.97 7.22
C VAL A 29 -12.22 -6.73 5.82
N PRO A 30 -11.38 -7.64 5.30
CA PRO A 30 -10.89 -7.53 3.93
C PRO A 30 -12.04 -7.53 2.92
N GLY A 31 -12.05 -6.60 1.99
CA GLY A 31 -13.09 -6.52 0.98
C GLY A 31 -12.84 -5.42 -0.05
N ASP A 32 -13.67 -5.40 -1.08
CA ASP A 32 -13.85 -4.33 -2.06
C ASP A 32 -12.62 -3.91 -2.91
N GLY A 33 -11.54 -4.64 -2.85
CA GLY A 33 -10.33 -4.37 -3.63
C GLY A 33 -9.39 -3.32 -3.02
N THR A 34 -8.24 -3.14 -3.66
CA THR A 34 -7.13 -2.34 -3.14
C THR A 34 -6.94 -1.08 -3.97
N SER A 35 -7.03 0.10 -3.35
CA SER A 35 -6.68 1.39 -3.96
C SER A 35 -5.37 1.91 -3.38
N LEU A 36 -4.29 1.67 -4.10
CA LEU A 36 -2.98 2.21 -3.75
C LEU A 36 -2.91 3.73 -4.00
N GLU A 37 -3.69 4.23 -4.95
CA GLU A 37 -3.78 5.67 -5.25
C GLU A 37 -4.31 6.46 -4.06
N ASN A 38 -5.36 5.96 -3.40
CA ASN A 38 -5.91 6.59 -2.19
C ASN A 38 -4.94 6.51 -1.02
N ALA A 39 -4.24 5.37 -0.86
CA ALA A 39 -3.24 5.22 0.19
C ALA A 39 -2.10 6.25 0.03
N PHE A 40 -1.56 6.40 -1.17
CA PHE A 40 -0.49 7.36 -1.43
C PHE A 40 -0.96 8.82 -1.35
N ALA A 41 -2.20 9.11 -1.73
CA ALA A 41 -2.78 10.45 -1.56
C ALA A 41 -2.86 10.86 -0.07
N VAL A 42 -3.19 9.92 0.82
CA VAL A 42 -3.18 10.16 2.27
C VAL A 42 -1.76 10.39 2.78
N VAL A 43 -0.79 9.57 2.35
CA VAL A 43 0.62 9.77 2.72
C VAL A 43 1.14 11.14 2.29
N ALA A 44 0.73 11.62 1.12
CA ALA A 44 1.13 12.94 0.62
C ALA A 44 0.59 14.11 1.45
N GLN A 45 -0.44 13.90 2.27
CA GLN A 45 -1.05 14.92 3.14
C GLN A 45 -0.45 14.93 4.55
N LEU A 46 0.41 13.97 4.90
CA LEU A 46 1.01 13.91 6.22
C LEU A 46 1.95 15.09 6.49
N SER A 47 1.80 15.70 7.67
CA SER A 47 2.68 16.76 8.17
C SER A 47 3.09 16.43 9.61
N PRO A 48 4.40 16.37 9.93
CA PRO A 48 5.51 16.48 9.02
C PRO A 48 5.50 15.38 7.97
N ARG A 49 6.23 15.61 6.88
CA ARG A 49 6.35 14.63 5.78
C ARG A 49 7.06 13.37 6.27
N PRO A 50 6.62 12.17 5.88
CA PRO A 50 7.31 10.94 6.23
C PRO A 50 8.70 10.88 5.58
N ASP A 51 9.65 10.34 6.28
CA ASP A 51 11.01 10.05 5.83
C ASP A 51 11.14 8.66 5.20
N ASN A 52 10.12 7.81 5.40
CA ASN A 52 10.11 6.44 4.93
C ASN A 52 8.67 5.92 4.76
N ILE A 53 8.45 5.02 3.78
CA ILE A 53 7.19 4.32 3.57
C ILE A 53 7.47 2.81 3.57
N ILE A 54 6.73 2.06 4.37
CA ILE A 54 6.72 0.60 4.33
C ILE A 54 5.35 0.17 3.78
N LEU A 55 5.38 -0.45 2.60
CA LEU A 55 4.20 -0.98 1.93
C LEU A 55 4.19 -2.50 2.06
N VAL A 56 3.17 -3.04 2.73
CA VAL A 56 2.89 -4.47 2.76
C VAL A 56 1.71 -4.74 1.84
N THR A 57 1.89 -5.61 0.86
CA THR A 57 0.86 -5.89 -0.16
C THR A 57 0.99 -7.32 -0.69
N ASP A 58 -0.09 -7.86 -1.22
CA ASP A 58 -0.15 -9.17 -1.86
C ASP A 58 -0.17 -9.11 -3.39
N GLY A 59 -0.30 -7.91 -3.98
CA GLY A 59 -0.31 -7.73 -5.43
C GLY A 59 -0.50 -6.31 -5.88
N LEU A 60 -0.71 -6.13 -7.18
CA LEU A 60 -1.01 -4.84 -7.77
C LEU A 60 -2.43 -4.36 -7.40
N PRO A 61 -2.67 -3.03 -7.37
CA PRO A 61 -3.98 -2.49 -7.03
C PRO A 61 -5.06 -2.93 -8.01
N THR A 62 -6.27 -3.06 -7.49
CA THR A 62 -7.46 -3.46 -8.27
C THR A 62 -8.46 -2.31 -8.44
N GLN A 63 -8.21 -1.17 -7.77
CA GLN A 63 -9.04 0.03 -7.84
C GLN A 63 -8.18 1.30 -7.96
N GLY A 64 -8.75 2.34 -8.59
CA GLY A 64 -8.22 3.71 -8.59
C GLY A 64 -8.73 4.55 -7.43
N ASP A 65 -8.81 5.87 -7.65
CA ASP A 65 -9.31 6.85 -6.67
C ASP A 65 -10.79 6.64 -6.30
N LYS A 66 -11.57 6.08 -7.23
CA LYS A 66 -12.99 5.77 -7.04
C LYS A 66 -13.23 4.27 -7.11
N PRO A 67 -14.09 3.73 -6.23
CA PRO A 67 -14.48 2.34 -6.32
C PRO A 67 -15.19 2.11 -7.68
N SER A 68 -14.82 1.02 -8.35
CA SER A 68 -15.53 0.62 -9.55
C SER A 68 -16.93 0.13 -9.17
N SER A 69 -17.95 0.76 -9.72
CA SER A 69 -19.36 0.35 -9.53
C SER A 69 -19.70 -1.00 -10.17
N LEU A 70 -18.80 -1.51 -11.00
CA LEU A 70 -18.94 -2.80 -11.67
C LEU A 70 -17.88 -3.75 -11.10
N ARG A 71 -18.31 -4.87 -10.54
CA ARG A 71 -17.44 -6.01 -10.18
C ARG A 71 -16.86 -6.65 -11.45
N LYS A 72 -15.92 -5.95 -12.09
CA LYS A 72 -15.14 -6.52 -13.19
C LYS A 72 -13.85 -7.08 -12.60
N THR A 73 -13.53 -8.29 -12.97
CA THR A 73 -12.17 -8.82 -12.79
C THR A 73 -11.20 -7.87 -13.51
N VAL A 74 -10.31 -7.26 -12.77
CA VAL A 74 -9.31 -6.35 -13.32
C VAL A 74 -8.15 -7.18 -13.79
N ASP A 75 -7.88 -7.17 -15.10
CA ASP A 75 -6.76 -7.91 -15.67
C ASP A 75 -5.39 -7.31 -15.29
N GLY A 76 -4.31 -8.04 -15.57
CA GLY A 76 -2.97 -7.62 -15.17
C GLY A 76 -2.53 -6.29 -15.77
N GLU A 77 -2.91 -5.99 -17.02
CA GLU A 77 -2.57 -4.71 -17.66
C GLU A 77 -3.32 -3.53 -17.02
N ALA A 78 -4.60 -3.71 -16.73
CA ALA A 78 -5.39 -2.70 -16.04
C ALA A 78 -4.85 -2.46 -14.62
N ARG A 79 -4.47 -3.51 -13.89
CA ARG A 79 -3.83 -3.41 -12.59
C ARG A 79 -2.50 -2.64 -12.66
N LEU A 80 -1.68 -2.90 -13.68
CA LEU A 80 -0.43 -2.17 -13.89
C LEU A 80 -0.69 -0.68 -14.18
N LYS A 81 -1.73 -0.35 -14.94
CA LYS A 81 -2.14 1.06 -15.17
C LYS A 81 -2.56 1.74 -13.87
N LEU A 82 -3.37 1.08 -13.05
CA LEU A 82 -3.76 1.59 -11.73
C LEU A 82 -2.54 1.82 -10.83
N PHE A 83 -1.59 0.90 -10.84
CA PHE A 83 -0.32 1.05 -10.13
C PHE A 83 0.48 2.27 -10.60
N GLN A 84 0.59 2.46 -11.92
CA GLN A 84 1.27 3.63 -12.49
C GLN A 84 0.58 4.95 -12.13
N GLN A 85 -0.75 4.97 -12.05
CA GLN A 85 -1.52 6.13 -11.58
C GLN A 85 -1.24 6.41 -10.10
N ALA A 86 -1.24 5.37 -9.29
CA ALA A 86 -0.97 5.49 -7.86
C ALA A 86 0.42 6.07 -7.57
N ILE A 87 1.45 5.62 -8.30
CA ILE A 87 2.82 6.14 -8.13
C ILE A 87 2.91 7.65 -8.36
N ARG A 88 2.08 8.22 -9.23
CA ARG A 88 2.07 9.67 -9.49
C ARG A 88 1.59 10.50 -8.28
N ARG A 89 0.93 9.87 -7.31
CA ARG A 89 0.50 10.51 -6.06
C ARG A 89 1.59 10.53 -5.00
N LEU A 90 2.67 9.77 -5.20
CA LEU A 90 3.76 9.71 -4.24
C LEU A 90 4.51 11.03 -4.16
N PRO A 91 4.74 11.54 -2.94
CA PRO A 91 5.63 12.67 -2.75
C PRO A 91 7.07 12.27 -3.14
N PRO A 92 7.80 13.11 -3.87
CA PRO A 92 9.16 12.78 -4.33
C PRO A 92 10.15 12.69 -3.15
N GLY A 93 11.19 11.86 -3.32
CA GLY A 93 12.32 11.78 -2.39
C GLY A 93 12.04 11.04 -1.08
N ILE A 94 10.98 10.22 -1.00
CA ILE A 94 10.74 9.33 0.13
C ILE A 94 11.07 7.90 -0.31
N PRO A 95 11.96 7.19 0.40
CA PRO A 95 12.22 5.78 0.17
C PRO A 95 10.96 4.93 0.40
N ILE A 96 10.67 4.01 -0.53
CA ILE A 96 9.55 3.09 -0.39
C ILE A 96 10.11 1.68 -0.27
N ASN A 97 9.87 1.06 0.86
CA ASN A 97 10.22 -0.33 1.12
C ASN A 97 8.97 -1.19 0.92
N VAL A 98 9.09 -2.23 0.15
CA VAL A 98 7.95 -3.10 -0.18
C VAL A 98 8.17 -4.50 0.37
N ILE A 99 7.19 -5.00 1.08
CA ILE A 99 7.05 -6.40 1.44
C ILE A 99 5.90 -6.95 0.59
N LEU A 100 6.25 -7.72 -0.44
CA LEU A 100 5.28 -8.36 -1.31
C LEU A 100 5.03 -9.78 -0.83
N LEU A 101 3.81 -10.04 -0.36
CA LEU A 101 3.33 -11.39 -0.04
C LEU A 101 2.77 -11.99 -1.33
N PRO A 102 3.48 -12.92 -1.99
CA PRO A 102 3.13 -13.31 -3.35
C PRO A 102 1.76 -14.00 -3.42
N MET A 103 0.89 -13.45 -4.25
CA MET A 103 -0.42 -14.01 -4.57
C MET A 103 -0.36 -14.70 -5.94
N GLU A 104 -0.97 -15.88 -6.06
CA GLU A 104 -1.15 -16.55 -7.35
C GLU A 104 -2.01 -15.67 -8.28
N GLY A 105 -1.59 -15.56 -9.53
CA GLY A 105 -2.34 -14.81 -10.55
C GLY A 105 -1.92 -13.34 -10.76
N ASP A 106 -0.88 -12.86 -10.09
CA ASP A 106 -0.32 -11.53 -10.35
C ASP A 106 1.18 -11.54 -10.71
N PRO A 107 1.55 -12.08 -11.88
CA PRO A 107 2.96 -12.23 -12.26
C PRO A 107 3.68 -10.88 -12.50
N MET A 108 2.93 -9.78 -12.64
CA MET A 108 3.51 -8.46 -12.89
C MET A 108 3.91 -7.72 -11.61
N ALA A 109 3.34 -8.08 -10.46
CA ALA A 109 3.57 -7.40 -9.20
C ALA A 109 5.04 -7.36 -8.76
N PRO A 110 5.81 -8.48 -8.78
CA PRO A 110 7.21 -8.45 -8.34
C PRO A 110 8.07 -7.47 -9.13
N ALA A 111 7.96 -7.47 -10.46
CA ALA A 111 8.74 -6.59 -11.32
C ALA A 111 8.36 -5.12 -11.15
N ALA A 112 7.06 -4.82 -10.98
CA ALA A 112 6.56 -3.48 -10.77
C ALA A 112 7.06 -2.89 -9.44
N TYR A 113 6.92 -3.63 -8.33
CA TYR A 113 7.38 -3.20 -7.02
C TYR A 113 8.91 -3.15 -6.89
N TRP A 114 9.62 -4.10 -7.48
CA TRP A 114 11.08 -4.02 -7.59
C TRP A 114 11.53 -2.73 -8.26
N THR A 115 10.91 -2.37 -9.39
CA THR A 115 11.23 -1.13 -10.11
C THR A 115 10.93 0.11 -9.26
N LEU A 116 9.79 0.12 -8.54
CA LEU A 116 9.41 1.21 -7.64
C LEU A 116 10.46 1.42 -6.54
N THR A 117 10.81 0.35 -5.83
CA THR A 117 11.77 0.44 -4.72
C THR A 117 13.15 0.93 -5.18
N ARG A 118 13.63 0.45 -6.32
CA ARG A 118 14.90 0.93 -6.89
C ARG A 118 14.86 2.42 -7.24
N ARG A 119 13.77 2.91 -7.81
CA ARG A 119 13.61 4.33 -8.19
C ARG A 119 13.50 5.25 -6.98
N THR A 120 13.01 4.76 -5.87
CA THR A 120 12.81 5.52 -4.63
C THR A 120 13.91 5.26 -3.59
N GLN A 121 14.95 4.49 -3.94
CA GLN A 121 16.05 4.13 -3.05
C GLN A 121 15.59 3.34 -1.79
N GLY A 122 14.51 2.61 -1.92
CA GLY A 122 13.99 1.69 -0.91
C GLY A 122 14.42 0.25 -1.15
N SER A 123 13.85 -0.66 -0.35
CA SER A 123 14.14 -2.09 -0.36
C SER A 123 12.93 -2.89 -0.83
N PHE A 124 13.18 -4.04 -1.45
CA PHE A 124 12.15 -4.99 -1.86
C PHE A 124 12.39 -6.34 -1.18
N LEU A 125 11.37 -6.84 -0.52
CA LEU A 125 11.34 -8.16 0.09
C LEU A 125 10.12 -8.92 -0.42
N SER A 126 10.34 -10.15 -0.90
CA SER A 126 9.25 -11.08 -1.23
C SER A 126 9.56 -12.41 -0.54
N PRO A 127 8.95 -12.67 0.62
CA PRO A 127 9.18 -13.92 1.35
C PRO A 127 8.64 -15.09 0.55
N SER A 128 9.34 -16.23 0.61
CA SER A 128 8.82 -17.49 0.05
C SER A 128 7.69 -18.04 0.92
N ARG A 129 6.96 -19.04 0.40
CA ARG A 129 5.93 -19.75 1.19
C ARG A 129 6.48 -20.43 2.45
N ASP A 130 7.77 -20.74 2.43
CA ASP A 130 8.47 -21.44 3.51
C ASP A 130 9.20 -20.48 4.45
N TRP A 131 8.89 -19.19 4.36
CA TRP A 131 9.41 -18.20 5.27
C TRP A 131 8.91 -18.49 6.68
N PRO A 132 9.83 -18.57 7.69
CA PRO A 132 9.48 -18.93 9.06
C PRO A 132 8.52 -17.98 9.73
#